data_d52e0ee550a66379cd33221d58dbefc2
#
_entry.id   d52e0ee550a66379cd33221d58dbefc2
#
_cell.length_a   1.000
_cell.length_b   1.000
_cell.length_c   1.000
_cell.angle_alpha   90.00
_cell.angle_beta   90.00
_cell.angle_gamma   90.00
#
_symmetry.space_group_name_H-M   'P 1'
#
loop_
_entity.id
_entity.type
_entity.pdbx_description
1 polymer ?
#
loop_
_entity_poly.entity_id
_entity_poly.type
_entity_poly.pdbx_seq_one_letter_code
_entity_poly.pdbx_strand_id
1 'polypeptide(L)'
;MYRLVSYNLHSGVGRDGVQDYHRIGHMLAEKNADFVLLQEMDTRASERNTKSDIDALCQPGGYTFIPAATQVTSHGWFGNAMLSRHTVIRDDVVTLSVADREPRNLQRVWVETPHHSLLLHNTHLGLSRKERRQQVKLIQSALEDGTANADLPAMLAGDLNEWWYLSNLFARLKPIMHQLDTGLSFPSQFPVFKLDRVWVTQHCQILNCGLIKDPASSHFSDHLPVFADFVIHDRR
;
A
#
# COMPACT_ATOMS: atom_id res chain seq x y z
N MET A 1 11.78 -15.94 3.02
CA MET A 1 10.33 -15.70 2.81
C MET A 1 9.99 -14.37 3.44
N TYR A 2 9.19 -13.56 2.75
CA TYR A 2 8.76 -12.22 3.17
C TYR A 2 7.25 -12.11 3.09
N ARG A 3 6.66 -11.23 3.91
CA ARG A 3 5.23 -10.87 3.86
C ARG A 3 5.06 -9.40 3.59
N LEU A 4 4.32 -9.08 2.52
CA LEU A 4 3.80 -7.74 2.24
C LEU A 4 2.34 -7.68 2.66
N VAL A 5 1.94 -6.59 3.31
CA VAL A 5 0.55 -6.25 3.61
C VAL A 5 0.23 -4.89 2.98
N SER A 6 -0.90 -4.75 2.30
CA SER A 6 -1.45 -3.45 1.88
C SER A 6 -2.77 -3.20 2.60
N TYR A 7 -2.94 -2.00 3.15
CA TYR A 7 -4.08 -1.67 3.98
C TYR A 7 -4.47 -0.19 3.89
N ASN A 8 -5.67 0.08 3.40
CA ASN A 8 -6.29 1.40 3.53
C ASN A 8 -6.79 1.55 4.97
N LEU A 9 -6.29 2.58 5.67
CA LEU A 9 -6.50 2.79 7.11
C LEU A 9 -7.78 3.54 7.44
N HIS A 10 -8.47 4.12 6.45
CA HIS A 10 -9.63 4.98 6.68
C HIS A 10 -9.32 6.03 7.78
N SER A 11 -8.24 6.77 7.62
CA SER A 11 -7.72 7.75 8.60
C SER A 11 -7.42 7.16 9.99
N GLY A 12 -7.25 5.84 10.10
CA GLY A 12 -7.08 5.13 11.37
C GLY A 12 -8.37 5.00 12.19
N VAL A 13 -9.52 5.37 11.60
CA VAL A 13 -10.83 5.34 12.24
C VAL A 13 -11.50 4.00 12.01
N GLY A 14 -11.72 3.28 13.09
CA GLY A 14 -12.46 2.02 13.05
C GLY A 14 -13.97 2.23 12.95
N ARG A 15 -14.68 1.12 12.81
CA ARG A 15 -16.15 1.11 12.76
C ARG A 15 -16.83 1.57 14.05
N ASP A 16 -16.08 1.64 15.13
CA ASP A 16 -16.47 2.23 16.41
C ASP A 16 -16.36 3.77 16.43
N GLY A 17 -15.90 4.37 15.33
CA GLY A 17 -15.64 5.80 15.23
C GLY A 17 -14.38 6.26 15.98
N VAL A 18 -13.59 5.32 16.52
CA VAL A 18 -12.37 5.64 17.26
C VAL A 18 -11.17 5.61 16.33
N GLN A 19 -10.40 6.70 16.27
CA GLN A 19 -9.12 6.76 15.60
C GLN A 19 -8.04 6.20 16.54
N ASP A 20 -7.41 5.08 16.17
CA ASP A 20 -6.42 4.41 17.00
C ASP A 20 -5.38 3.66 16.17
N TYR A 21 -4.20 4.27 16.03
CA TYR A 21 -3.06 3.65 15.32
C TYR A 21 -2.34 2.58 16.14
N HIS A 22 -2.49 2.58 17.46
CA HIS A 22 -1.87 1.59 18.34
C HIS A 22 -2.44 0.19 18.08
N ARG A 23 -3.77 0.06 18.03
CA ARG A 23 -4.42 -1.24 17.73
C ARG A 23 -4.08 -1.75 16.33
N ILE A 24 -3.93 -0.83 15.34
CA ILE A 24 -3.52 -1.19 13.98
C ILE A 24 -2.06 -1.68 13.98
N GLY A 25 -1.15 -0.97 14.66
CA GLY A 25 0.24 -1.35 14.78
C GLY A 25 0.43 -2.74 15.41
N HIS A 26 -0.30 -3.04 16.47
CA HIS A 26 -0.29 -4.37 17.11
C HIS A 26 -0.81 -5.46 16.16
N MET A 27 -1.93 -5.23 15.48
CA MET A 27 -2.47 -6.17 14.50
C MET A 27 -1.45 -6.47 13.39
N LEU A 28 -0.80 -5.45 12.82
CA LEU A 28 0.21 -5.63 11.78
C LEU A 28 1.44 -6.40 12.29
N ALA A 29 1.87 -6.15 13.52
CA ALA A 29 2.98 -6.86 14.15
C ALA A 29 2.66 -8.35 14.35
N GLU A 30 1.45 -8.68 14.81
CA GLU A 30 0.97 -10.07 14.97
C GLU A 30 0.90 -10.84 13.65
N LYS A 31 0.65 -10.15 12.53
CA LYS A 31 0.65 -10.76 11.18
C LYS A 31 2.05 -10.97 10.61
N ASN A 32 3.11 -10.58 11.35
CA ASN A 32 4.50 -10.73 10.94
C ASN A 32 4.79 -10.13 9.55
N ALA A 33 4.21 -8.96 9.26
CA ALA A 33 4.47 -8.25 8.02
C ALA A 33 5.92 -7.73 8.00
N ASP A 34 6.64 -7.98 6.90
CA ASP A 34 7.96 -7.40 6.64
C ASP A 34 7.83 -5.99 6.06
N PHE A 35 6.83 -5.82 5.19
CA PHE A 35 6.51 -4.59 4.48
C PHE A 35 5.03 -4.29 4.61
N VAL A 36 4.68 -3.05 4.96
CA VAL A 36 3.29 -2.61 5.03
C VAL A 36 3.11 -1.36 4.18
N LEU A 37 2.17 -1.41 3.25
CA LEU A 37 1.81 -0.33 2.35
C LEU A 37 0.47 0.24 2.79
N LEU A 38 0.50 1.47 3.29
CA LEU A 38 -0.63 2.11 3.93
C LEU A 38 -1.21 3.21 3.03
N GLN A 39 -2.53 3.28 2.97
CA GLN A 39 -3.26 4.38 2.35
C GLN A 39 -4.12 5.06 3.41
N GLU A 40 -4.46 6.33 3.18
CA GLU A 40 -5.24 7.15 4.10
C GLU A 40 -4.66 7.27 5.52
N MET A 41 -3.32 7.34 5.64
CA MET A 41 -2.72 7.76 6.91
C MET A 41 -3.08 9.23 7.14
N ASP A 42 -3.65 9.55 8.31
CA ASP A 42 -4.11 10.89 8.65
C ASP A 42 -3.67 11.30 10.05
N THR A 43 -2.88 12.35 10.10
CA THR A 43 -2.37 12.94 11.35
C THR A 43 -2.83 14.39 11.53
N ARG A 44 -3.79 14.87 10.74
CA ARG A 44 -4.18 16.29 10.67
C ARG A 44 -5.05 16.77 11.82
N ALA A 45 -5.64 15.87 12.60
CA ALA A 45 -6.49 16.29 13.71
C ALA A 45 -5.68 17.13 14.71
N SER A 46 -6.15 18.35 15.04
CA SER A 46 -5.42 19.34 15.83
C SER A 46 -5.07 18.89 17.26
N GLU A 47 -5.81 17.93 17.78
CA GLU A 47 -5.62 17.37 19.13
C GLU A 47 -4.64 16.20 19.16
N ARG A 48 -4.16 15.77 17.99
CA ARG A 48 -3.26 14.62 17.85
C ARG A 48 -1.80 15.05 17.76
N ASN A 49 -0.93 14.15 18.15
CA ASN A 49 0.50 14.29 17.99
C ASN A 49 0.97 13.33 16.90
N THR A 50 1.36 13.88 15.74
CA THR A 50 1.82 13.10 14.58
C THR A 50 2.92 12.11 14.95
N LYS A 51 3.88 12.50 15.80
CA LYS A 51 4.95 11.60 16.23
C LYS A 51 4.40 10.43 17.04
N SER A 52 3.48 10.70 17.97
CA SER A 52 2.84 9.66 18.78
C SER A 52 2.04 8.67 17.94
N ASP A 53 1.35 9.12 16.89
CA ASP A 53 0.61 8.27 15.96
C ASP A 53 1.56 7.36 15.16
N ILE A 54 2.67 7.92 14.69
CA ILE A 54 3.70 7.15 13.97
C ILE A 54 4.36 6.14 14.90
N ASP A 55 4.73 6.54 16.12
CA ASP A 55 5.34 5.66 17.13
C ASP A 55 4.39 4.50 17.47
N ALA A 56 3.10 4.80 17.69
CA ALA A 56 2.08 3.79 18.01
C ALA A 56 1.91 2.75 16.87
N LEU A 57 2.04 3.19 15.64
CA LEU A 57 1.94 2.32 14.46
C LEU A 57 3.21 1.46 14.27
N CYS A 58 4.40 2.01 14.57
CA CYS A 58 5.68 1.40 14.23
C CYS A 58 6.28 0.53 15.32
N GLN A 59 6.20 0.97 16.60
CA GLN A 59 6.88 0.32 17.71
C GLN A 59 6.51 -1.15 17.90
N PRO A 60 5.22 -1.58 17.79
CA PRO A 60 4.87 -2.97 18.02
C PRO A 60 5.56 -3.95 17.07
N GLY A 61 5.84 -3.53 15.84
CA GLY A 61 6.48 -4.35 14.80
C GLY A 61 7.96 -4.06 14.57
N GLY A 62 8.51 -3.04 15.21
CA GLY A 62 9.89 -2.58 14.97
C GLY A 62 10.10 -2.00 13.57
N TYR A 63 9.11 -1.26 13.06
CA TYR A 63 9.14 -0.74 11.70
C TYR A 63 9.87 0.60 11.59
N THR A 64 10.56 0.79 10.45
CA THR A 64 10.93 2.11 9.93
C THR A 64 9.72 2.68 9.19
N PHE A 65 9.38 3.96 9.46
CA PHE A 65 8.28 4.69 8.84
C PHE A 65 8.76 5.53 7.66
N ILE A 66 8.08 5.41 6.50
CA ILE A 66 8.40 6.14 5.28
C ILE A 66 7.13 6.89 4.81
N PRO A 67 7.02 8.22 5.04
CA PRO A 67 5.83 8.99 4.66
C PRO A 67 5.78 9.29 3.16
N ALA A 68 4.57 9.45 2.62
CA ALA A 68 4.31 9.99 1.29
C ALA A 68 3.03 10.85 1.31
N ALA A 69 3.14 11.99 1.96
CA ALA A 69 2.03 12.93 2.12
C ALA A 69 1.49 13.44 0.76
N THR A 70 0.17 13.53 0.65
CA THR A 70 -0.52 14.19 -0.47
C THR A 70 -1.10 15.54 -0.07
N GLN A 71 -1.41 15.71 1.21
CA GLN A 71 -1.91 16.96 1.78
C GLN A 71 -1.17 17.24 3.09
N VAL A 72 -0.68 18.47 3.25
CA VAL A 72 0.04 18.91 4.45
C VAL A 72 -0.66 20.13 5.03
N THR A 73 -0.83 20.14 6.35
CA THR A 73 -1.42 21.24 7.13
C THR A 73 -0.46 21.69 8.21
N SER A 74 -0.81 22.71 8.97
CA SER A 74 -0.04 23.15 10.15
C SER A 74 -0.04 22.13 11.30
N HIS A 75 -0.96 21.18 11.31
CA HIS A 75 -1.15 20.21 12.40
C HIS A 75 -0.64 18.80 12.04
N GLY A 76 -0.53 18.49 10.76
CA GLY A 76 -0.13 17.16 10.30
C GLY A 76 -0.35 16.99 8.81
N TRP A 77 -0.48 15.75 8.37
CA TRP A 77 -0.60 15.42 6.95
C TRP A 77 -1.54 14.23 6.71
N PHE A 78 -1.99 14.11 5.47
CA PHE A 78 -2.75 12.97 4.95
C PHE A 78 -2.06 12.41 3.71
N GLY A 79 -2.12 11.10 3.52
CA GLY A 79 -1.59 10.45 2.33
C GLY A 79 -1.23 8.99 2.52
N ASN A 80 -0.25 8.56 1.75
CA ASN A 80 0.29 7.20 1.84
C ASN A 80 1.46 7.15 2.82
N ALA A 81 1.76 5.94 3.32
CA ALA A 81 2.97 5.65 4.05
C ALA A 81 3.39 4.20 3.82
N MET A 82 4.65 3.89 4.03
CA MET A 82 5.14 2.51 4.12
C MET A 82 5.80 2.26 5.47
N LEU A 83 5.73 1.00 5.89
CA LEU A 83 6.47 0.49 7.04
C LEU A 83 7.38 -0.63 6.55
N SER A 84 8.62 -0.65 7.02
CA SER A 84 9.59 -1.69 6.66
C SER A 84 10.36 -2.18 7.88
N ARG A 85 10.51 -3.51 8.01
CA ARG A 85 11.47 -4.15 8.94
C ARG A 85 12.88 -4.26 8.35
N HIS A 86 13.02 -3.95 7.07
CA HIS A 86 14.27 -4.05 6.32
C HIS A 86 14.83 -2.66 6.04
N THR A 87 16.12 -2.61 5.71
CA THR A 87 16.83 -1.35 5.45
C THR A 87 16.24 -0.63 4.23
N VAL A 88 15.85 0.60 4.43
CA VAL A 88 15.44 1.49 3.33
C VAL A 88 16.68 2.13 2.72
N ILE A 89 16.92 1.87 1.43
CA ILE A 89 18.08 2.42 0.70
C ILE A 89 17.73 3.81 0.15
N ARG A 90 16.52 3.94 -0.37
CA ARG A 90 16.02 5.15 -1.02
C ARG A 90 14.50 5.14 -1.05
N ASP A 91 13.91 6.32 -1.04
CA ASP A 91 12.50 6.52 -1.36
C ASP A 91 12.32 7.74 -2.27
N ASP A 92 11.27 7.74 -3.04
CA ASP A 92 10.79 8.90 -3.78
C ASP A 92 9.29 8.81 -4.04
N VAL A 93 8.74 9.89 -4.60
CA VAL A 93 7.32 10.03 -4.86
C VAL A 93 7.10 10.55 -6.27
N VAL A 94 6.29 9.83 -7.06
CA VAL A 94 5.80 10.28 -8.37
C VAL A 94 4.40 10.85 -8.19
N THR A 95 4.18 12.09 -8.63
CA THR A 95 2.84 12.67 -8.58
C THR A 95 1.89 11.99 -9.57
N LEU A 96 0.72 11.62 -9.08
CA LEU A 96 -0.40 11.09 -9.87
C LEU A 96 -1.57 12.07 -9.89
N SER A 97 -1.37 13.31 -9.40
CA SER A 97 -2.42 14.30 -9.26
C SER A 97 -2.99 14.72 -10.61
N VAL A 98 -4.31 14.84 -10.67
CA VAL A 98 -5.07 15.34 -11.81
C VAL A 98 -5.70 16.66 -11.39
N ALA A 99 -5.74 17.64 -12.30
CA ALA A 99 -6.30 18.96 -12.02
C ALA A 99 -7.73 18.86 -11.47
N ASP A 100 -8.05 19.69 -10.49
CA ASP A 100 -9.35 19.78 -9.80
C ASP A 100 -9.78 18.49 -9.09
N ARG A 101 -8.82 17.64 -8.75
CA ARG A 101 -9.02 16.38 -7.99
C ARG A 101 -8.15 16.35 -6.75
N GLU A 102 -8.52 15.47 -5.84
CA GLU A 102 -7.70 15.21 -4.65
C GLU A 102 -6.30 14.75 -5.06
N PRO A 103 -5.24 15.31 -4.45
CA PRO A 103 -3.87 14.92 -4.78
C PRO A 103 -3.61 13.44 -4.54
N ARG A 104 -2.96 12.78 -5.49
CA ARG A 104 -2.57 11.37 -5.42
C ARG A 104 -1.11 11.20 -5.79
N ASN A 105 -0.49 10.17 -5.26
CA ASN A 105 0.89 9.83 -5.58
C ASN A 105 1.13 8.33 -5.71
N LEU A 106 2.26 7.99 -6.33
CA LEU A 106 2.89 6.69 -6.27
C LEU A 106 4.14 6.83 -5.40
N GLN A 107 4.11 6.27 -4.21
CA GLN A 107 5.28 6.15 -3.35
C GLN A 107 6.14 4.99 -3.84
N ARG A 108 7.45 5.20 -4.00
CA ARG A 108 8.42 4.18 -4.37
C ARG A 108 9.47 4.07 -3.28
N VAL A 109 9.73 2.85 -2.83
CA VAL A 109 10.70 2.59 -1.76
C VAL A 109 11.59 1.41 -2.17
N TRP A 110 12.90 1.64 -2.22
CA TRP A 110 13.90 0.61 -2.43
C TRP A 110 14.35 0.09 -1.07
N VAL A 111 14.20 -1.19 -0.87
CA VAL A 111 14.57 -1.85 0.38
C VAL A 111 15.62 -2.91 0.12
N GLU A 112 16.53 -3.08 1.06
CA GLU A 112 17.54 -4.11 1.07
C GLU A 112 17.16 -5.17 2.09
N THR A 113 16.98 -6.39 1.60
CA THR A 113 16.84 -7.58 2.43
C THR A 113 18.19 -8.30 2.53
N PRO A 114 18.37 -9.29 3.40
CA PRO A 114 19.66 -9.99 3.55
C PRO A 114 20.25 -10.54 2.25
N HIS A 115 19.43 -10.77 1.23
CA HIS A 115 19.88 -11.44 0.00
C HIS A 115 19.53 -10.68 -1.27
N HIS A 116 18.57 -9.72 -1.25
CA HIS A 116 18.05 -9.08 -2.45
C HIS A 116 17.66 -7.63 -2.19
N SER A 117 17.76 -6.81 -3.22
CA SER A 117 17.06 -5.51 -3.24
C SER A 117 15.66 -5.70 -3.83
N LEU A 118 14.68 -4.98 -3.30
CA LEU A 118 13.27 -5.04 -3.70
C LEU A 118 12.73 -3.61 -3.87
N LEU A 119 11.96 -3.38 -4.94
CA LEU A 119 11.28 -2.11 -5.17
C LEU A 119 9.79 -2.25 -4.83
N LEU A 120 9.34 -1.46 -3.88
CA LEU A 120 7.95 -1.41 -3.45
C LEU A 120 7.27 -0.14 -3.96
N HIS A 121 6.05 -0.31 -4.49
CA HIS A 121 5.21 0.79 -4.94
C HIS A 121 3.90 0.77 -4.16
N ASN A 122 3.56 1.91 -3.56
CA ASN A 122 2.32 2.12 -2.83
C ASN A 122 1.52 3.24 -3.48
N THR A 123 0.22 3.03 -3.67
CA THR A 123 -0.63 4.07 -4.25
C THR A 123 -2.06 3.99 -3.75
N HIS A 124 -2.74 5.14 -3.77
CA HIS A 124 -4.18 5.26 -3.60
C HIS A 124 -4.73 6.05 -4.77
N LEU A 125 -5.52 5.42 -5.65
CA LEU A 125 -6.03 6.05 -6.87
C LEU A 125 -7.30 6.86 -6.59
N GLY A 126 -7.62 7.75 -7.52
CA GLY A 126 -8.79 8.59 -7.45
C GLY A 126 -10.11 7.86 -7.71
N LEU A 127 -11.22 8.47 -7.28
CA LEU A 127 -12.56 7.89 -7.35
C LEU A 127 -13.13 7.87 -8.79
N SER A 128 -12.73 8.82 -9.64
CA SER A 128 -13.24 8.92 -11.00
C SER A 128 -12.51 7.99 -11.97
N ARG A 129 -13.24 7.24 -12.82
CA ARG A 129 -12.63 6.38 -13.84
C ARG A 129 -11.74 7.13 -14.82
N LYS A 130 -12.11 8.39 -15.16
CA LYS A 130 -11.31 9.24 -16.04
C LYS A 130 -9.97 9.59 -15.40
N GLU A 131 -10.01 9.94 -14.12
CA GLU A 131 -8.84 10.21 -13.30
C GLU A 131 -7.93 8.97 -13.22
N ARG A 132 -8.47 7.82 -12.82
CA ARG A 132 -7.70 6.56 -12.75
C ARG A 132 -7.04 6.16 -14.07
N ARG A 133 -7.68 6.43 -15.22
CA ARG A 133 -7.06 6.19 -16.54
C ARG A 133 -5.79 7.00 -16.76
N GLN A 134 -5.74 8.24 -16.26
CA GLN A 134 -4.54 9.09 -16.34
C GLN A 134 -3.49 8.59 -15.35
N GLN A 135 -3.90 8.30 -14.12
CA GLN A 135 -3.02 7.80 -13.06
C GLN A 135 -2.35 6.47 -13.44
N VAL A 136 -3.09 5.51 -14.01
CA VAL A 136 -2.52 4.23 -14.47
C VAL A 136 -1.50 4.41 -15.60
N LYS A 137 -1.64 5.42 -16.47
CA LYS A 137 -0.60 5.74 -17.47
C LYS A 137 0.68 6.24 -16.81
N LEU A 138 0.56 7.10 -15.81
CA LEU A 138 1.72 7.62 -15.05
C LEU A 138 2.40 6.49 -14.26
N ILE A 139 1.62 5.59 -13.67
CA ILE A 139 2.15 4.39 -12.99
C ILE A 139 2.91 3.52 -14.00
N GLN A 140 2.33 3.24 -15.17
CA GLN A 140 3.01 2.46 -16.22
C GLN A 140 4.38 3.07 -16.55
N SER A 141 4.45 4.37 -16.84
CA SER A 141 5.71 5.05 -17.14
C SER A 141 6.69 4.95 -15.97
N ALA A 142 6.23 5.15 -14.73
CA ALA A 142 7.09 5.06 -13.54
C ALA A 142 7.63 3.64 -13.30
N LEU A 143 6.84 2.60 -13.63
CA LEU A 143 7.29 1.21 -13.56
C LEU A 143 8.33 0.91 -14.66
N GLU A 144 8.10 1.36 -15.89
CA GLU A 144 9.03 1.20 -17.01
C GLU A 144 10.37 1.88 -16.72
N ASP A 145 10.35 3.11 -16.20
CA ASP A 145 11.56 3.84 -15.79
C ASP A 145 12.29 3.16 -14.62
N GLY A 146 11.54 2.65 -13.64
CA GLY A 146 12.09 1.98 -12.45
C GLY A 146 12.69 0.61 -12.77
N THR A 147 12.15 -0.09 -13.75
CA THR A 147 12.61 -1.44 -14.17
C THR A 147 13.63 -1.39 -15.30
N ALA A 148 13.72 -0.29 -16.05
CA ALA A 148 14.64 -0.14 -17.19
C ALA A 148 16.14 -0.20 -16.80
N ASN A 149 16.48 0.00 -15.53
CA ASN A 149 17.86 0.01 -15.03
C ASN A 149 18.26 -1.19 -14.20
N ALA A 150 17.35 -2.10 -13.87
CA ALA A 150 17.71 -3.35 -13.22
C ALA A 150 16.54 -4.32 -13.28
N ASP A 151 16.85 -5.59 -13.44
CA ASP A 151 15.98 -6.74 -13.18
C ASP A 151 15.57 -6.83 -11.70
N LEU A 152 15.18 -5.69 -11.13
CA LEU A 152 14.80 -5.62 -9.73
C LEU A 152 13.44 -6.29 -9.50
N PRO A 153 13.35 -7.19 -8.54
CA PRO A 153 12.08 -7.63 -8.01
C PRO A 153 11.26 -6.41 -7.61
N ALA A 154 10.01 -6.34 -8.05
CA ALA A 154 9.15 -5.22 -7.71
C ALA A 154 7.73 -5.67 -7.41
N MET A 155 7.09 -4.95 -6.49
CA MET A 155 5.68 -5.13 -6.13
C MET A 155 4.98 -3.78 -6.13
N LEU A 156 3.72 -3.77 -6.59
CA LEU A 156 2.81 -2.63 -6.52
C LEU A 156 1.57 -3.05 -5.75
N ALA A 157 1.22 -2.31 -4.71
CA ALA A 157 -0.03 -2.55 -4.01
C ALA A 157 -0.69 -1.24 -3.58
N GLY A 158 -1.97 -1.33 -3.23
CA GLY A 158 -2.75 -0.22 -2.70
C GLY A 158 -4.22 -0.30 -3.03
N ASP A 159 -4.94 0.72 -2.61
CA ASP A 159 -6.33 0.93 -2.99
C ASP A 159 -6.39 1.57 -4.39
N LEU A 160 -6.76 0.78 -5.38
CA LEU A 160 -6.82 1.22 -6.76
C LEU A 160 -8.20 1.76 -7.16
N ASN A 161 -9.16 1.78 -6.23
CA ASN A 161 -10.50 2.37 -6.39
C ASN A 161 -11.26 1.93 -7.65
N GLU A 162 -10.99 0.72 -8.18
CA GLU A 162 -11.67 0.21 -9.37
C GLU A 162 -12.83 -0.70 -8.99
N TRP A 163 -14.01 -0.14 -9.09
CA TRP A 163 -15.28 -0.73 -8.70
C TRP A 163 -15.84 -1.75 -9.70
N TRP A 164 -15.38 -1.69 -10.96
CA TRP A 164 -15.89 -2.57 -11.99
C TRP A 164 -15.10 -3.87 -12.07
N TYR A 165 -15.77 -4.97 -11.84
CA TYR A 165 -15.14 -6.30 -11.85
C TYR A 165 -14.48 -6.64 -13.20
N LEU A 166 -15.14 -6.33 -14.31
CA LEU A 166 -14.65 -6.59 -15.69
C LEU A 166 -13.85 -5.41 -16.27
N SER A 167 -13.25 -4.59 -15.44
CA SER A 167 -12.48 -3.45 -15.90
C SER A 167 -11.20 -3.87 -16.62
N ASN A 168 -10.93 -3.24 -17.75
CA ASN A 168 -9.67 -3.34 -18.47
C ASN A 168 -8.70 -2.20 -18.12
N LEU A 169 -8.98 -1.43 -17.06
CA LEU A 169 -8.20 -0.25 -16.68
C LEU A 169 -6.71 -0.57 -16.49
N PHE A 170 -6.42 -1.72 -15.87
CA PHE A 170 -5.06 -2.14 -15.56
C PHE A 170 -4.41 -3.01 -16.64
N ALA A 171 -4.99 -3.13 -17.83
CA ALA A 171 -4.42 -3.93 -18.93
C ALA A 171 -3.00 -3.47 -19.30
N ARG A 172 -2.68 -2.18 -19.11
CA ARG A 172 -1.38 -1.60 -19.37
C ARG A 172 -0.27 -2.09 -18.42
N LEU A 173 -0.63 -2.56 -17.23
CA LEU A 173 0.35 -3.07 -16.24
C LEU A 173 0.72 -4.54 -16.52
N LYS A 174 -0.13 -5.29 -17.22
CA LYS A 174 0.06 -6.73 -17.47
C LYS A 174 1.36 -7.11 -18.19
N PRO A 175 1.92 -6.30 -19.10
CA PRO A 175 3.21 -6.62 -19.71
C PRO A 175 4.40 -6.53 -18.73
N ILE A 176 4.24 -5.76 -17.64
CA ILE A 176 5.29 -5.46 -16.67
C ILE A 176 5.15 -6.32 -15.42
N MET A 177 3.90 -6.47 -14.95
CA MET A 177 3.58 -7.14 -13.68
C MET A 177 2.33 -8.01 -13.84
N HIS A 178 2.18 -9.03 -13.01
CA HIS A 178 0.96 -9.81 -12.91
C HIS A 178 0.20 -9.50 -11.62
N GLN A 179 -1.13 -9.45 -11.71
CA GLN A 179 -2.00 -9.21 -10.57
C GLN A 179 -2.26 -10.49 -9.80
N LEU A 180 -2.17 -10.42 -8.47
CA LEU A 180 -2.55 -11.51 -7.59
C LEU A 180 -4.06 -11.52 -7.34
N ASP A 181 -4.59 -12.70 -7.08
CA ASP A 181 -5.98 -12.84 -6.64
C ASP A 181 -6.07 -12.82 -5.10
N THR A 182 -6.17 -11.63 -4.54
CA THR A 182 -6.23 -11.39 -3.09
C THR A 182 -7.65 -11.45 -2.52
N GLY A 183 -8.69 -11.54 -3.37
CA GLY A 183 -10.09 -11.53 -2.93
C GLY A 183 -10.73 -10.15 -2.91
N LEU A 184 -11.95 -10.08 -2.35
CA LEU A 184 -12.76 -8.86 -2.22
C LEU A 184 -12.47 -8.20 -0.86
N SER A 185 -12.08 -6.92 -0.85
CA SER A 185 -11.57 -6.23 0.35
C SER A 185 -12.52 -5.19 0.95
N PHE A 186 -13.52 -4.74 0.18
CA PHE A 186 -14.41 -3.65 0.59
C PHE A 186 -15.89 -3.99 0.39
N PRO A 187 -16.79 -3.52 1.27
CA PRO A 187 -16.50 -3.05 2.62
C PRO A 187 -16.10 -4.21 3.56
N SER A 188 -15.32 -3.92 4.59
CA SER A 188 -14.69 -4.94 5.45
C SER A 188 -15.67 -5.94 6.09
N GLN A 189 -16.92 -5.52 6.35
CA GLN A 189 -17.96 -6.39 6.93
C GLN A 189 -18.50 -7.44 5.96
N PHE A 190 -18.85 -6.99 4.74
CA PHE A 190 -19.45 -7.80 3.69
C PHE A 190 -18.74 -7.47 2.37
N PRO A 191 -17.53 -7.99 2.16
CA PRO A 191 -16.72 -7.62 1.01
C PRO A 191 -17.37 -8.03 -0.30
N VAL A 192 -17.65 -7.04 -1.16
CA VAL A 192 -18.25 -7.21 -2.49
C VAL A 192 -17.42 -6.55 -3.61
N PHE A 193 -16.43 -5.71 -3.24
CA PHE A 193 -15.56 -5.05 -4.20
C PHE A 193 -14.10 -5.40 -3.95
N LYS A 194 -13.32 -5.55 -5.05
CA LYS A 194 -11.88 -5.74 -5.05
C LYS A 194 -11.20 -4.40 -5.32
N LEU A 195 -11.14 -3.51 -4.32
CA LEU A 195 -10.52 -2.20 -4.44
C LEU A 195 -9.01 -2.29 -4.22
N ASP A 196 -8.60 -3.08 -3.22
CA ASP A 196 -7.20 -3.30 -2.85
C ASP A 196 -6.59 -4.40 -3.70
N ARG A 197 -5.46 -4.12 -4.34
CA ARG A 197 -4.83 -5.03 -5.30
C ARG A 197 -3.33 -5.11 -5.07
N VAL A 198 -2.77 -6.26 -5.39
CA VAL A 198 -1.32 -6.52 -5.38
C VAL A 198 -0.89 -6.98 -6.77
N TRP A 199 0.19 -6.40 -7.26
CA TRP A 199 0.84 -6.73 -8.53
C TRP A 199 2.31 -7.03 -8.26
N VAL A 200 2.88 -7.99 -8.98
CA VAL A 200 4.26 -8.45 -8.78
C VAL A 200 4.96 -8.69 -10.10
N THR A 201 6.28 -8.47 -10.12
CA THR A 201 7.14 -8.90 -11.24
C THR A 201 7.43 -10.40 -11.14
N GLN A 202 7.90 -10.97 -12.25
CA GLN A 202 8.24 -12.41 -12.34
C GLN A 202 9.32 -12.89 -11.35
N HIS A 203 10.11 -11.97 -10.78
CA HIS A 203 11.17 -12.29 -9.82
C HIS A 203 10.64 -12.63 -8.41
N CYS A 204 9.39 -12.27 -8.13
CA CYS A 204 8.72 -12.58 -6.87
C CYS A 204 7.88 -13.85 -7.05
N GLN A 205 8.33 -14.97 -6.50
CA GLN A 205 7.52 -16.18 -6.43
C GLN A 205 6.56 -16.08 -5.25
N ILE A 206 5.27 -16.11 -5.54
CA ILE A 206 4.22 -16.04 -4.53
C ILE A 206 3.99 -17.43 -3.95
N LEU A 207 4.04 -17.51 -2.64
CA LEU A 207 3.77 -18.73 -1.87
C LEU A 207 2.31 -18.77 -1.41
N ASN A 208 1.78 -17.60 -1.02
CA ASN A 208 0.41 -17.44 -0.58
C ASN A 208 -0.03 -15.98 -0.77
N CYS A 209 -1.31 -15.73 -1.01
CA CYS A 209 -1.87 -14.38 -1.02
C CYS A 209 -3.35 -14.42 -0.66
N GLY A 210 -3.87 -13.31 -0.15
CA GLY A 210 -5.28 -13.26 0.24
C GLY A 210 -5.62 -12.04 1.08
N LEU A 211 -6.67 -12.20 1.89
CA LEU A 211 -7.17 -11.19 2.83
C LEU A 211 -6.80 -11.59 4.26
N ILE A 212 -6.46 -10.62 5.07
CA ILE A 212 -6.42 -10.80 6.52
C ILE A 212 -7.85 -10.62 7.03
N LYS A 213 -8.50 -11.73 7.35
CA LYS A 213 -9.88 -11.77 7.87
C LYS A 213 -9.87 -12.27 9.30
N ASP A 214 -9.93 -11.35 10.23
CA ASP A 214 -10.19 -11.63 11.65
C ASP A 214 -11.05 -10.51 12.25
N PRO A 215 -11.56 -10.66 13.47
CA PRO A 215 -12.42 -9.65 14.10
C PRO A 215 -11.74 -8.27 14.16
N ALA A 216 -10.43 -8.22 14.41
CA ALA A 216 -9.68 -6.97 14.50
C ALA A 216 -9.60 -6.26 13.14
N SER A 217 -9.13 -6.95 12.10
CA SER A 217 -8.96 -6.36 10.77
C SER A 217 -10.26 -5.85 10.16
N SER A 218 -11.39 -6.54 10.40
CA SER A 218 -12.72 -6.13 9.93
C SER A 218 -13.34 -4.99 10.74
N HIS A 219 -12.73 -4.63 11.89
CA HIS A 219 -13.22 -3.58 12.78
C HIS A 219 -12.42 -2.27 12.66
N PHE A 220 -11.13 -2.36 12.34
CA PHE A 220 -10.20 -1.22 12.41
C PHE A 220 -10.22 -0.32 11.17
N SER A 221 -10.84 -0.74 10.08
CA SER A 221 -11.06 0.04 8.87
C SER A 221 -12.31 -0.45 8.13
N ASP A 222 -12.80 0.32 7.18
CA ASP A 222 -13.83 -0.10 6.22
C ASP A 222 -13.26 -0.96 5.07
N HIS A 223 -11.93 -1.11 4.96
CA HIS A 223 -11.24 -2.06 4.11
C HIS A 223 -10.72 -3.26 4.89
N LEU A 224 -10.53 -4.42 4.23
CA LEU A 224 -9.73 -5.53 4.73
C LEU A 224 -8.31 -5.44 4.19
N PRO A 225 -7.28 -5.70 5.03
CA PRO A 225 -5.92 -5.77 4.53
C PRO A 225 -5.75 -6.93 3.55
N VAL A 226 -5.01 -6.70 2.46
CA VAL A 226 -4.57 -7.74 1.54
C VAL A 226 -3.11 -8.09 1.80
N PHE A 227 -2.72 -9.35 1.61
CA PHE A 227 -1.34 -9.78 1.83
C PHE A 227 -0.81 -10.65 0.70
N ALA A 228 0.51 -10.72 0.61
CA ALA A 228 1.25 -11.66 -0.21
C ALA A 228 2.48 -12.18 0.55
N ASP A 229 2.60 -13.51 0.66
CA ASP A 229 3.80 -14.20 1.11
C ASP A 229 4.62 -14.59 -0.12
N PHE A 230 5.89 -14.24 -0.13
CA PHE A 230 6.73 -14.43 -1.31
C PHE A 230 8.20 -14.74 -0.97
N VAL A 231 8.89 -15.28 -1.95
CA VAL A 231 10.34 -15.36 -2.00
C VAL A 231 10.84 -14.65 -3.25
N ILE A 232 12.06 -14.17 -3.20
CA ILE A 232 12.73 -13.53 -4.34
C ILE A 232 13.74 -14.54 -4.87
N HIS A 233 13.77 -14.70 -6.19
CA HIS A 233 14.75 -15.57 -6.87
C HIS A 233 15.72 -14.72 -7.68
N ASP A 234 17.00 -15.07 -7.59
CA ASP A 234 17.99 -14.61 -8.56
C ASP A 234 17.68 -15.23 -9.93
N ARG A 235 17.89 -14.45 -10.98
CA ARG A 235 17.88 -15.03 -12.33
C ARG A 235 18.96 -16.10 -12.41
N ARG A 236 18.58 -17.28 -12.85
CA ARG A 236 19.51 -18.27 -13.35
C ARG A 236 20.04 -17.86 -14.72
#